data_4278681214174e6042b7b530794d7079
#
_entry.id   4278681214174e6042b7b530794d7079
#
_cell.length_a   1.000
_cell.length_b   1.000
_cell.length_c   1.000
_cell.angle_alpha   90.00
_cell.angle_beta   90.00
_cell.angle_gamma   90.00
#
_symmetry.space_group_name_H-M   'P 1'
#
loop_
_entity.id
_entity.type
_entity.pdbx_description
1 polymer ?
#
loop_
_entity_poly.entity_id
_entity_poly.type
_entity_poly.pdbx_seq_one_letter_code
_entity_poly.pdbx_strand_id
1 'polypeptide(L)'
;MPDAFTIRPAAPNDAQEVARIRVLGWRFAYQGLVPQGYLDSLSIAEDTERMCGYLSQLSQDAPPKSSAFGLNSGDSGKRSFMLAVRDDAVLGFCHFSAAPNNTDRVERATPGGTMNGRLHSLYIDPDALGQGIGHALMSHALSTFAAWGCERAHLWVLEGNSRAVSFYERQGWQLTGDTKVDRSFGVCLVEHEMTIQF
;
A
#
# COMPACT_ATOMS: atom_id res chain seq x y z
N MET A 1 -5.01 16.17 24.70
CA MET A 1 -5.38 15.02 23.85
C MET A 1 -4.71 15.26 22.51
N PRO A 2 -3.98 14.34 21.91
CA PRO A 2 -3.56 14.54 20.54
C PRO A 2 -4.82 14.73 19.70
N ASP A 3 -4.82 15.77 18.85
CA ASP A 3 -5.97 16.09 18.03
C ASP A 3 -6.37 14.88 17.19
N ALA A 4 -7.66 14.53 17.23
CA ALA A 4 -8.17 13.35 16.57
C ALA A 4 -8.01 13.49 15.04
N PHE A 5 -7.48 12.48 14.37
CA PHE A 5 -7.50 12.39 12.92
C PHE A 5 -8.68 11.53 12.46
N THR A 6 -9.10 11.70 11.22
CA THR A 6 -10.15 10.90 10.58
C THR A 6 -9.58 10.08 9.43
N ILE A 7 -10.26 8.98 9.08
CA ILE A 7 -9.92 8.19 7.90
C ILE A 7 -11.00 8.40 6.85
N ARG A 8 -10.59 8.81 5.64
CA ARG A 8 -11.48 9.02 4.50
C ARG A 8 -10.92 8.46 3.19
N PRO A 9 -11.75 8.17 2.20
CA PRO A 9 -11.28 7.86 0.86
C PRO A 9 -10.44 9.00 0.26
N ALA A 10 -9.43 8.64 -0.54
CA ALA A 10 -8.67 9.60 -1.33
C ALA A 10 -9.49 10.09 -2.52
N ALA A 11 -9.30 11.37 -2.86
CA ALA A 11 -9.86 12.01 -4.05
C ALA A 11 -8.72 12.48 -4.98
N PRO A 12 -8.98 12.76 -6.27
CA PRO A 12 -7.95 13.23 -7.19
C PRO A 12 -7.18 14.46 -6.71
N ASN A 13 -7.84 15.37 -5.97
CA ASN A 13 -7.21 16.55 -5.40
C ASN A 13 -6.19 16.25 -4.29
N ASP A 14 -6.18 15.03 -3.73
CA ASP A 14 -5.21 14.62 -2.72
C ASP A 14 -3.88 14.16 -3.34
N ALA A 15 -3.79 14.07 -4.67
CA ALA A 15 -2.67 13.47 -5.38
C ALA A 15 -1.31 14.06 -4.99
N GLN A 16 -1.22 15.37 -4.79
CA GLN A 16 0.02 16.05 -4.41
C GLN A 16 0.49 15.64 -3.01
N GLU A 17 -0.41 15.60 -2.03
CA GLU A 17 -0.07 15.21 -0.66
C GLU A 17 0.28 13.72 -0.55
N VAL A 18 -0.45 12.87 -1.27
CA VAL A 18 -0.13 11.45 -1.35
C VAL A 18 1.25 11.23 -1.98
N ALA A 19 1.57 11.92 -3.07
CA ALA A 19 2.88 11.87 -3.71
C ALA A 19 3.99 12.38 -2.76
N ARG A 20 3.76 13.49 -2.07
CA ARG A 20 4.70 14.03 -1.08
C ARG A 20 5.01 12.99 0.00
N ILE A 21 3.98 12.43 0.63
CA ILE A 21 4.13 11.43 1.70
C ILE A 21 4.85 10.18 1.18
N ARG A 22 4.52 9.73 -0.04
CA ARG A 22 5.20 8.57 -0.64
C ARG A 22 6.69 8.85 -0.84
N VAL A 23 7.07 9.96 -1.46
CA VAL A 23 8.47 10.31 -1.71
C VAL A 23 9.25 10.47 -0.40
N LEU A 24 8.70 11.20 0.57
CA LEU A 24 9.33 11.36 1.88
C LEU A 24 9.42 10.04 2.64
N GLY A 25 8.36 9.23 2.58
CA GLY A 25 8.33 7.89 3.17
C GLY A 25 9.39 6.97 2.58
N TRP A 26 9.60 7.00 1.24
CA TRP A 26 10.66 6.24 0.58
C TRP A 26 12.05 6.68 1.05
N ARG A 27 12.32 7.98 1.02
CA ARG A 27 13.60 8.54 1.46
C ARG A 27 13.90 8.21 2.92
N PHE A 28 12.87 8.22 3.77
CA PHE A 28 12.99 7.89 5.18
C PHE A 28 13.16 6.38 5.44
N ALA A 29 12.28 5.55 4.86
CA ALA A 29 12.20 4.12 5.18
C ALA A 29 13.31 3.29 4.51
N TYR A 30 13.81 3.73 3.34
CA TYR A 30 14.72 2.94 2.52
C TYR A 30 16.13 3.53 2.44
N GLN A 31 16.45 4.51 3.28
CA GLN A 31 17.81 5.02 3.42
C GLN A 31 18.75 3.88 3.83
N GLY A 32 19.82 3.67 3.06
CA GLY A 32 20.77 2.58 3.26
C GLY A 32 20.30 1.20 2.74
N LEU A 33 19.04 1.06 2.34
CA LEU A 33 18.50 -0.17 1.74
C LEU A 33 18.39 -0.07 0.21
N VAL A 34 18.16 1.13 -0.29
CA VAL A 34 18.02 1.43 -1.72
C VAL A 34 19.14 2.40 -2.11
N PRO A 35 19.73 2.29 -3.33
CA PRO A 35 20.77 3.23 -3.77
C PRO A 35 20.35 4.68 -3.59
N GLN A 36 21.20 5.50 -2.97
CA GLN A 36 20.87 6.90 -2.63
C GLN A 36 20.53 7.71 -3.88
N GLY A 37 21.24 7.52 -4.99
CA GLY A 37 20.94 8.19 -6.25
C GLY A 37 19.52 7.92 -6.78
N TYR A 38 18.96 6.73 -6.50
CA TYR A 38 17.55 6.46 -6.81
C TYR A 38 16.61 7.24 -5.88
N LEU A 39 16.86 7.24 -4.57
CA LEU A 39 16.04 8.00 -3.60
C LEU A 39 16.06 9.49 -3.90
N ASP A 40 17.21 10.03 -4.31
CA ASP A 40 17.37 11.44 -4.69
C ASP A 40 16.65 11.79 -6.00
N SER A 41 16.53 10.82 -6.92
CA SER A 41 15.81 11.00 -8.20
C SER A 41 14.30 11.01 -8.06
N LEU A 42 13.74 10.60 -6.91
CA LEU A 42 12.30 10.60 -6.70
C LEU A 42 11.74 12.03 -6.75
N SER A 43 10.80 12.27 -7.66
CA SER A 43 10.17 13.56 -7.92
C SER A 43 8.74 13.58 -7.40
N ILE A 44 8.43 14.52 -6.51
CA ILE A 44 7.06 14.73 -6.03
C ILE A 44 6.14 15.13 -7.21
N ALA A 45 6.64 15.95 -8.15
CA ALA A 45 5.84 16.40 -9.28
C ALA A 45 5.44 15.24 -10.20
N GLU A 46 6.38 14.39 -10.58
CA GLU A 46 6.11 13.21 -11.42
C GLU A 46 5.19 12.22 -10.70
N ASP A 47 5.40 12.01 -9.40
CA ASP A 47 4.51 11.18 -8.59
C ASP A 47 3.11 11.76 -8.48
N THR A 48 2.97 13.09 -8.39
CA THR A 48 1.68 13.78 -8.37
C THR A 48 0.89 13.51 -9.65
N GLU A 49 1.53 13.60 -10.82
CA GLU A 49 0.88 13.32 -12.11
C GLU A 49 0.39 11.87 -12.18
N ARG A 50 1.24 10.91 -11.78
CA ARG A 50 0.88 9.48 -11.73
C ARG A 50 -0.27 9.23 -10.76
N MET A 51 -0.22 9.84 -9.57
CA MET A 51 -1.23 9.68 -8.53
C MET A 51 -2.57 10.29 -8.94
N CYS A 52 -2.55 11.47 -9.56
CA CYS A 52 -3.76 12.11 -10.07
C CYS A 52 -4.48 11.21 -11.10
N GLY A 53 -3.74 10.65 -12.04
CA GLY A 53 -4.29 9.68 -13.01
C GLY A 53 -4.87 8.43 -12.34
N TYR A 54 -4.17 7.89 -11.34
CA TYR A 54 -4.62 6.71 -10.60
C TYR A 54 -5.88 6.98 -9.78
N LEU A 55 -5.92 8.03 -8.96
CA LEU A 55 -7.07 8.38 -8.12
C LEU A 55 -8.30 8.75 -8.95
N SER A 56 -8.11 9.38 -10.12
CA SER A 56 -9.21 9.65 -11.05
C SER A 56 -9.84 8.36 -11.61
N GLN A 57 -9.03 7.34 -11.87
CA GLN A 57 -9.53 6.03 -12.34
C GLN A 57 -10.26 5.28 -11.22
N LEU A 58 -9.75 5.33 -9.97
CA LEU A 58 -10.43 4.74 -8.83
C LEU A 58 -11.83 5.33 -8.62
N SER A 59 -11.98 6.64 -8.80
CA SER A 59 -13.26 7.33 -8.65
C SER A 59 -14.29 6.94 -9.73
N GLN A 60 -13.86 6.34 -10.83
CA GLN A 60 -14.71 5.94 -11.95
C GLN A 60 -15.02 4.45 -11.99
N ASP A 61 -14.62 3.66 -10.99
CA ASP A 61 -14.70 2.18 -10.97
C ASP A 61 -14.06 1.51 -12.21
N ALA A 62 -13.18 2.21 -12.91
CA ALA A 62 -12.51 1.71 -14.10
C ALA A 62 -11.25 0.91 -13.77
N PRO A 63 -10.93 -0.18 -14.48
CA PRO A 63 -9.67 -0.89 -14.28
C PRO A 63 -8.49 0.03 -14.62
N PRO A 64 -7.43 0.09 -13.79
CA PRO A 64 -6.30 0.97 -14.03
C PRO A 64 -5.58 0.60 -15.34
N LYS A 65 -5.28 1.61 -16.14
CA LYS A 65 -4.55 1.47 -17.40
C LYS A 65 -3.03 1.46 -17.25
N SER A 66 -2.51 1.63 -16.03
CA SER A 66 -1.07 1.71 -15.79
C SER A 66 -0.64 0.89 -14.58
N SER A 67 0.57 0.32 -14.67
CA SER A 67 1.24 -0.42 -13.61
C SER A 67 1.85 0.47 -12.50
N ALA A 68 1.40 1.71 -12.35
CA ALA A 68 1.79 2.57 -11.24
C ALA A 68 1.50 1.85 -9.92
N PHE A 69 2.49 1.72 -9.06
CA PHE A 69 2.40 1.03 -7.75
C PHE A 69 2.33 -0.50 -7.77
N GLY A 70 2.88 -1.18 -8.77
CA GLY A 70 2.89 -2.65 -8.82
C GLY A 70 1.49 -3.26 -9.06
N LEU A 71 0.57 -2.50 -9.64
CA LEU A 71 -0.76 -2.96 -9.99
C LEU A 71 -0.75 -3.57 -11.40
N ASN A 72 -1.15 -4.82 -11.49
CA ASN A 72 -1.38 -5.47 -12.79
C ASN A 72 -2.74 -5.04 -13.36
N SER A 73 -2.77 -4.72 -14.65
CA SER A 73 -3.93 -4.22 -15.38
C SER A 73 -5.12 -5.21 -15.55
N GLY A 74 -5.08 -6.34 -14.84
CA GLY A 74 -6.09 -7.41 -14.91
C GLY A 74 -6.95 -7.59 -13.67
N ASP A 75 -6.75 -6.76 -12.65
CA ASP A 75 -7.40 -6.95 -11.35
C ASP A 75 -8.82 -6.40 -11.36
N SER A 76 -9.81 -7.25 -11.63
CA SER A 76 -11.24 -6.93 -11.59
C SER A 76 -11.83 -6.92 -10.17
N GLY A 77 -10.98 -6.78 -9.16
CA GLY A 77 -11.34 -6.85 -7.74
C GLY A 77 -11.74 -5.52 -7.11
N LYS A 78 -12.15 -5.59 -5.85
CA LYS A 78 -12.43 -4.43 -5.00
C LYS A 78 -11.14 -3.68 -4.69
N ARG A 79 -11.18 -2.35 -4.65
CA ARG A 79 -10.02 -1.49 -4.37
C ARG A 79 -10.38 -0.37 -3.41
N SER A 80 -9.42 0.04 -2.60
CA SER A 80 -9.58 1.15 -1.68
C SER A 80 -8.27 1.91 -1.49
N PHE A 81 -8.36 3.22 -1.47
CA PHE A 81 -7.26 4.13 -1.17
C PHE A 81 -7.73 5.08 -0.06
N MET A 82 -7.18 4.95 1.14
CA MET A 82 -7.65 5.66 2.32
C MET A 82 -6.56 6.58 2.86
N LEU A 83 -6.98 7.75 3.30
CA LEU A 83 -6.13 8.77 3.92
C LEU A 83 -6.46 8.92 5.40
N ALA A 84 -5.44 9.13 6.22
CA ALA A 84 -5.60 9.69 7.55
C ALA A 84 -5.39 11.20 7.49
N VAL A 85 -6.36 11.98 7.95
CA VAL A 85 -6.40 13.44 7.79
C VAL A 85 -6.69 14.12 9.13
N ARG A 86 -5.97 15.20 9.42
CA ARG A 86 -6.18 16.11 10.55
C ARG A 86 -6.12 17.54 10.05
N ASP A 87 -7.13 18.36 10.35
CA ASP A 87 -7.18 19.78 9.97
C ASP A 87 -6.79 20.02 8.49
N ASP A 88 -7.39 19.22 7.59
CA ASP A 88 -7.11 19.18 6.15
C ASP A 88 -5.71 18.68 5.74
N ALA A 89 -4.79 18.46 6.68
CA ALA A 89 -3.48 17.88 6.39
C ALA A 89 -3.55 16.34 6.28
N VAL A 90 -3.00 15.80 5.20
CA VAL A 90 -2.84 14.35 5.03
C VAL A 90 -1.62 13.89 5.84
N LEU A 91 -1.83 12.96 6.77
CA LEU A 91 -0.81 12.43 7.66
C LEU A 91 -0.28 11.07 7.24
N GLY A 92 -0.99 10.39 6.36
CA GLY A 92 -0.62 9.07 5.87
C GLY A 92 -1.71 8.47 5.00
N PHE A 93 -1.39 7.38 4.33
CA PHE A 93 -2.34 6.67 3.49
C PHE A 93 -2.09 5.17 3.47
N CYS A 94 -3.13 4.40 3.14
CA CYS A 94 -3.00 3.01 2.74
C CYS A 94 -3.78 2.75 1.45
N HIS A 95 -3.21 1.88 0.62
CA HIS A 95 -3.82 1.40 -0.61
C HIS A 95 -3.87 -0.12 -0.58
N PHE A 96 -5.03 -0.68 -0.84
CA PHE A 96 -5.26 -2.12 -0.78
C PHE A 96 -6.36 -2.56 -1.74
N SER A 97 -6.35 -3.84 -2.11
CA SER A 97 -7.33 -4.44 -3.00
C SER A 97 -7.69 -5.85 -2.55
N ALA A 98 -8.78 -6.39 -3.08
CA ALA A 98 -9.12 -7.80 -2.97
C ALA A 98 -9.61 -8.33 -4.32
N ALA A 99 -9.12 -9.49 -4.69
CA ALA A 99 -9.51 -10.18 -5.91
C ALA A 99 -9.83 -11.66 -5.63
N PRO A 100 -10.63 -12.30 -6.48
CA PRO A 100 -10.78 -13.76 -6.44
C PRO A 100 -9.42 -14.44 -6.59
N ASN A 101 -9.26 -15.59 -5.96
CA ASN A 101 -8.02 -16.34 -5.74
C ASN A 101 -7.28 -16.81 -7.02
N ASN A 102 -7.21 -15.97 -8.09
CA ASN A 102 -6.79 -16.39 -9.42
C ASN A 102 -5.65 -15.59 -10.08
N THR A 103 -5.00 -14.64 -9.41
CA THR A 103 -4.18 -13.64 -10.12
C THR A 103 -2.68 -13.64 -9.87
N ASP A 104 -2.15 -14.24 -8.80
CA ASP A 104 -0.70 -14.16 -8.51
C ASP A 104 0.05 -15.51 -8.48
N ARG A 105 -0.66 -16.63 -8.52
CA ARG A 105 -0.09 -17.97 -8.77
C ARG A 105 -1.01 -18.76 -9.68
N VAL A 106 -0.45 -19.39 -10.71
CA VAL A 106 -1.13 -20.37 -11.58
C VAL A 106 -1.46 -21.62 -10.77
N GLU A 107 -2.38 -21.51 -9.82
CA GLU A 107 -2.99 -22.64 -9.14
C GLU A 107 -4.51 -22.50 -9.23
N ARG A 108 -5.09 -23.41 -10.01
CA ARG A 108 -6.51 -23.73 -10.23
C ARG A 108 -7.52 -22.86 -9.47
N ALA A 109 -8.25 -22.03 -10.25
CA ALA A 109 -9.50 -21.43 -9.80
C ALA A 109 -10.44 -22.53 -9.26
N THR A 110 -10.77 -22.43 -7.99
CA THR A 110 -11.85 -23.23 -7.41
C THR A 110 -13.16 -22.48 -7.71
N PRO A 111 -14.17 -23.11 -8.30
CA PRO A 111 -15.49 -22.50 -8.45
C PRO A 111 -16.08 -22.20 -7.05
N GLY A 112 -16.35 -20.94 -6.76
CA GLY A 112 -16.75 -20.47 -5.43
C GLY A 112 -15.62 -19.73 -4.71
N GLY A 113 -14.62 -19.26 -5.46
CA GLY A 113 -13.32 -18.77 -5.00
C GLY A 113 -13.40 -17.72 -3.91
N THR A 114 -12.65 -18.01 -2.84
CA THR A 114 -12.38 -17.11 -1.74
C THR A 114 -11.65 -15.85 -2.22
N MET A 115 -11.96 -14.73 -1.61
CA MET A 115 -11.27 -13.46 -1.91
C MET A 115 -9.93 -13.41 -1.19
N ASN A 116 -8.91 -12.94 -1.88
CA ASN A 116 -7.62 -12.63 -1.28
C ASN A 116 -7.40 -11.12 -1.26
N GLY A 117 -7.04 -10.62 -0.08
CA GLY A 117 -6.65 -9.25 0.11
C GLY A 117 -5.18 -9.01 -0.24
N ARG A 118 -4.86 -7.81 -0.71
CA ARG A 118 -3.49 -7.34 -0.89
C ARG A 118 -3.34 -5.92 -0.38
N LEU A 119 -2.42 -5.71 0.56
CA LEU A 119 -1.98 -4.38 0.95
C LEU A 119 -0.83 -3.97 0.02
N HIS A 120 -1.07 -2.97 -0.83
CA HIS A 120 -0.08 -2.49 -1.80
C HIS A 120 0.89 -1.48 -1.19
N SER A 121 0.35 -0.59 -0.33
CA SER A 121 1.16 0.45 0.31
C SER A 121 0.53 0.93 1.61
N LEU A 122 1.40 1.30 2.54
CA LEU A 122 1.08 1.98 3.79
C LEU A 122 2.22 2.96 4.06
N TYR A 123 1.94 4.25 3.95
CA TYR A 123 2.92 5.30 4.21
C TYR A 123 2.36 6.32 5.19
N ILE A 124 3.20 6.72 6.12
CA ILE A 124 2.93 7.76 7.10
C ILE A 124 3.93 8.90 6.86
N ASP A 125 3.46 10.12 6.94
CA ASP A 125 4.35 11.28 6.96
C ASP A 125 5.41 11.08 8.05
N PRO A 126 6.71 11.19 7.74
CA PRO A 126 7.76 11.04 8.74
C PRO A 126 7.56 11.89 9.99
N ASP A 127 7.00 13.09 9.84
CA ASP A 127 6.73 14.02 10.95
C ASP A 127 5.51 13.62 11.79
N ALA A 128 4.68 12.71 11.29
CA ALA A 128 3.49 12.19 11.98
C ALA A 128 3.68 10.76 12.54
N LEU A 129 4.91 10.25 12.53
CA LEU A 129 5.20 8.93 13.06
C LEU A 129 4.96 8.85 14.58
N GLY A 130 4.60 7.65 15.08
CA GLY A 130 4.39 7.42 16.50
C GLY A 130 3.05 7.91 17.06
N GLN A 131 2.17 8.49 16.22
CA GLN A 131 0.87 9.04 16.61
C GLN A 131 -0.31 8.04 16.41
N GLY A 132 -0.04 6.76 16.19
CA GLY A 132 -1.07 5.73 16.01
C GLY A 132 -1.70 5.66 14.61
N ILE A 133 -1.31 6.56 13.68
CA ILE A 133 -1.89 6.68 12.32
C ILE A 133 -1.73 5.37 11.54
N GLY A 134 -0.54 4.78 11.56
CA GLY A 134 -0.28 3.51 10.86
C GLY A 134 -1.16 2.37 11.39
N HIS A 135 -1.35 2.30 12.69
CA HIS A 135 -2.24 1.31 13.31
C HIS A 135 -3.70 1.52 12.88
N ALA A 136 -4.19 2.75 12.86
CA ALA A 136 -5.56 3.05 12.47
C ALA A 136 -5.82 2.75 10.99
N LEU A 137 -4.90 3.11 10.09
CA LEU A 137 -4.99 2.78 8.66
C LEU A 137 -4.95 1.26 8.43
N MET A 138 -4.08 0.54 9.15
CA MET A 138 -4.01 -0.93 9.09
C MET A 138 -5.30 -1.57 9.60
N SER A 139 -5.82 -1.14 10.75
CA SER A 139 -7.08 -1.65 11.30
C SER A 139 -8.25 -1.42 10.35
N HIS A 140 -8.28 -0.26 9.67
CA HIS A 140 -9.29 0.02 8.64
C HIS A 140 -9.16 -0.95 7.45
N ALA A 141 -7.94 -1.20 6.96
CA ALA A 141 -7.70 -2.14 5.86
C ALA A 141 -8.12 -3.57 6.24
N LEU A 142 -7.73 -4.06 7.44
CA LEU A 142 -8.07 -5.40 7.91
C LEU A 142 -9.59 -5.57 8.08
N SER A 143 -10.28 -4.59 8.67
CA SER A 143 -11.74 -4.60 8.79
C SER A 143 -12.42 -4.62 7.41
N THR A 144 -11.86 -3.90 6.44
CA THR A 144 -12.39 -3.86 5.08
C THR A 144 -12.17 -5.19 4.36
N PHE A 145 -11.01 -5.83 4.51
CA PHE A 145 -10.75 -7.17 3.95
C PHE A 145 -11.76 -8.18 4.50
N ALA A 146 -11.99 -8.19 5.82
CA ALA A 146 -13.00 -9.05 6.44
C ALA A 146 -14.41 -8.78 5.88
N ALA A 147 -14.81 -7.51 5.75
CA ALA A 147 -16.10 -7.13 5.16
C ALA A 147 -16.22 -7.50 3.67
N TRP A 148 -15.10 -7.58 2.94
CA TRP A 148 -15.07 -8.05 1.56
C TRP A 148 -15.11 -9.58 1.44
N GLY A 149 -15.04 -10.31 2.56
CA GLY A 149 -15.03 -11.77 2.59
C GLY A 149 -13.68 -12.37 2.23
N CYS A 150 -12.59 -11.66 2.49
CA CYS A 150 -11.26 -12.22 2.33
C CYS A 150 -10.99 -13.26 3.41
N GLU A 151 -10.44 -14.42 3.05
CA GLU A 151 -9.94 -15.42 4.00
C GLU A 151 -8.52 -15.11 4.46
N ARG A 152 -7.75 -14.45 3.59
CA ARG A 152 -6.38 -14.01 3.87
C ARG A 152 -6.06 -12.72 3.14
N ALA A 153 -5.04 -12.02 3.64
CA ALA A 153 -4.41 -10.95 2.89
C ALA A 153 -2.88 -11.12 2.90
N HIS A 154 -2.22 -10.52 1.91
CA HIS A 154 -0.76 -10.52 1.79
C HIS A 154 -0.22 -9.13 1.52
N LEU A 155 1.04 -8.94 1.82
CA LEU A 155 1.83 -7.75 1.48
C LEU A 155 3.27 -8.17 1.15
N TRP A 156 3.98 -7.26 0.53
CA TRP A 156 5.42 -7.39 0.26
C TRP A 156 6.17 -6.31 1.02
N VAL A 157 7.22 -6.68 1.72
CA VAL A 157 8.09 -5.78 2.49
C VAL A 157 9.53 -5.90 2.01
N LEU A 158 10.19 -4.76 1.81
CA LEU A 158 11.58 -4.72 1.36
C LEU A 158 12.50 -5.41 2.37
N GLU A 159 13.40 -6.25 1.88
CA GLU A 159 14.46 -6.88 2.66
C GLU A 159 15.28 -5.81 3.42
N GLY A 160 15.55 -6.06 4.70
CA GLY A 160 16.24 -5.11 5.57
C GLY A 160 15.35 -4.04 6.21
N ASN A 161 14.09 -3.86 5.79
CA ASN A 161 13.17 -2.94 6.45
C ASN A 161 12.58 -3.54 7.73
N SER A 162 13.44 -3.76 8.73
CA SER A 162 13.08 -4.36 10.02
C SER A 162 11.99 -3.58 10.77
N ARG A 163 11.95 -2.25 10.59
CA ARG A 163 10.91 -1.40 11.18
C ARG A 163 9.52 -1.75 10.66
N ALA A 164 9.38 -1.92 9.34
CA ALA A 164 8.10 -2.30 8.73
C ALA A 164 7.74 -3.74 9.10
N VAL A 165 8.67 -4.68 9.05
CA VAL A 165 8.44 -6.07 9.49
C VAL A 165 7.90 -6.09 10.90
N SER A 166 8.58 -5.46 11.86
CA SER A 166 8.14 -5.40 13.26
C SER A 166 6.79 -4.71 13.43
N PHE A 167 6.48 -3.71 12.61
CA PHE A 167 5.15 -3.08 12.60
C PHE A 167 4.08 -4.08 12.17
N TYR A 168 4.28 -4.78 11.06
CA TYR A 168 3.33 -5.76 10.53
C TYR A 168 3.15 -6.96 11.47
N GLU A 169 4.23 -7.48 12.06
CA GLU A 169 4.16 -8.56 13.06
C GLU A 169 3.26 -8.17 14.25
N ARG A 170 3.39 -6.95 14.77
CA ARG A 170 2.52 -6.44 15.85
C ARG A 170 1.05 -6.31 15.43
N GLN A 171 0.75 -6.28 14.13
CA GLN A 171 -0.61 -6.30 13.59
C GLN A 171 -1.09 -7.71 13.25
N GLY A 172 -0.32 -8.75 13.57
CA GLY A 172 -0.68 -10.16 13.35
C GLY A 172 -0.22 -10.76 12.02
N TRP A 173 0.53 -10.02 11.20
CA TRP A 173 1.10 -10.54 9.96
C TRP A 173 2.30 -11.44 10.24
N GLN A 174 2.49 -12.45 9.39
CA GLN A 174 3.57 -13.44 9.50
C GLN A 174 4.32 -13.56 8.18
N LEU A 175 5.65 -13.70 8.25
CA LEU A 175 6.48 -14.02 7.08
C LEU A 175 6.12 -15.41 6.56
N THR A 176 5.93 -15.53 5.24
CA THR A 176 5.66 -16.82 4.59
C THR A 176 6.94 -17.58 4.23
N GLY A 177 8.06 -16.89 4.12
CA GLY A 177 9.32 -17.38 3.57
C GLY A 177 9.45 -17.17 2.06
N ASP A 178 8.38 -16.78 1.37
CA ASP A 178 8.43 -16.44 -0.05
C ASP A 178 9.10 -15.10 -0.28
N THR A 179 9.88 -15.01 -1.37
CA THR A 179 10.58 -13.80 -1.78
C THR A 179 10.34 -13.52 -3.26
N LYS A 180 10.44 -12.26 -3.64
CA LYS A 180 10.47 -11.84 -5.05
C LYS A 180 11.50 -10.75 -5.26
N VAL A 181 11.90 -10.59 -6.53
CA VAL A 181 12.75 -9.47 -6.96
C VAL A 181 11.91 -8.50 -7.78
N ASP A 182 11.72 -7.30 -7.27
CA ASP A 182 11.07 -6.20 -8.01
C ASP A 182 12.14 -5.37 -8.75
N ARG A 183 11.95 -5.18 -10.06
CA ARG A 183 12.80 -4.35 -10.93
C ARG A 183 12.04 -3.18 -11.54
N SER A 184 10.80 -2.95 -11.12
CA SER A 184 9.92 -1.93 -11.68
C SER A 184 10.46 -0.50 -11.51
N PHE A 185 11.37 -0.31 -10.54
CA PHE A 185 11.93 0.98 -10.18
C PHE A 185 13.32 1.23 -10.76
N GLY A 186 13.79 0.39 -11.70
CA GLY A 186 15.15 0.50 -12.25
C GLY A 186 16.27 0.05 -11.30
N VAL A 187 15.92 -0.45 -10.12
CA VAL A 187 16.80 -1.04 -9.12
C VAL A 187 16.28 -2.43 -8.75
N CYS A 188 17.19 -3.33 -8.32
CA CYS A 188 16.80 -4.64 -7.82
C CYS A 188 16.38 -4.52 -6.36
N LEU A 189 15.11 -4.76 -6.06
CA LEU A 189 14.58 -4.78 -4.71
C LEU A 189 14.14 -6.21 -4.37
N VAL A 190 14.74 -6.80 -3.34
CA VAL A 190 14.31 -8.09 -2.80
C VAL A 190 13.21 -7.80 -1.77
N GLU A 191 12.07 -8.44 -1.92
CA GLU A 191 10.94 -8.30 -1.02
C GLU A 191 10.54 -9.65 -0.45
N HIS A 192 10.12 -9.66 0.82
CA HIS A 192 9.58 -10.80 1.54
C HIS A 192 8.06 -10.70 1.61
N GLU A 193 7.38 -11.83 1.41
CA GLU A 193 5.94 -11.88 1.60
C GLU A 193 5.58 -12.01 3.07
N MET A 194 4.57 -11.23 3.50
CA MET A 194 3.88 -11.43 4.76
C MET A 194 2.40 -11.68 4.51
N THR A 195 1.77 -12.51 5.35
CA THR A 195 0.35 -12.87 5.26
C THR A 195 -0.34 -12.76 6.59
N ILE A 196 -1.67 -12.55 6.53
CA ILE A 196 -2.59 -12.60 7.68
C ILE A 196 -3.85 -13.37 7.27
N GLN A 197 -4.44 -14.14 8.18
CA GLN A 197 -5.71 -14.85 7.99
C GLN A 197 -6.81 -14.18 8.80
N PHE A 198 -8.05 -14.25 8.31
CA PHE A 198 -9.26 -13.67 8.91
C PHE A 198 -10.18 -14.75 9.48
#